data_d5c278f4b1f7d038d099e471e032fbc0
#
_entry.id   d5c278f4b1f7d038d099e471e032fbc0
#
_cell.length_a   1.000
_cell.length_b   1.000
_cell.length_c   1.000
_cell.angle_alpha   90.00
_cell.angle_beta   90.00
_cell.angle_gamma   90.00
#
_symmetry.space_group_name_H-M   'P 1'
#
loop_
_entity.id
_entity.type
_entity.pdbx_description
1 polymer ?
#
loop_
_entity_poly.entity_id
_entity_poly.type
_entity_poly.pdbx_seq_one_letter_code
_entity_poly.pdbx_strand_id
1 'polypeptide(L)'
;MMNIQTIMSLGIQNIAKVSDNIVRGETLWAARNRKFIPLLRDAGVTVIIDLRTADFTDRYVGMCSGDGLRCFHFPVDSCQADDEEIIGFLPQLFALLDQEDCYISCQQGLHRTDIALALYYLFHPSVAEIPNLFGHQKNGIFRCDDIMRRAYRIQGALKKEDLMHMGLCEDYEPVFLERKKKLLAYNRVQVGEGI
;
A
#
# COMPACT_ATOMS: atom_id res chain seq x y z
N MET A 1 -13.06 -10.94 10.18
CA MET A 1 -12.44 -9.74 10.82
C MET A 1 -11.02 -10.13 11.20
N MET A 2 -10.06 -9.37 10.76
CA MET A 2 -8.63 -9.65 10.94
C MET A 2 -8.18 -9.43 12.39
N ASN A 3 -7.40 -10.38 12.93
CA ASN A 3 -6.79 -10.24 14.26
C ASN A 3 -5.42 -9.56 14.15
N ILE A 4 -5.42 -8.24 14.18
CA ILE A 4 -4.22 -7.44 14.00
C ILE A 4 -3.16 -7.69 15.06
N GLN A 5 -3.55 -7.90 16.33
CA GLN A 5 -2.58 -8.17 17.40
C GLN A 5 -1.80 -9.46 17.16
N THR A 6 -2.49 -10.52 16.73
CA THR A 6 -1.86 -11.77 16.34
C THR A 6 -0.87 -11.54 15.19
N ILE A 7 -1.27 -10.82 14.16
CA ILE A 7 -0.42 -10.53 12.99
C ILE A 7 0.83 -9.75 13.41
N MET A 8 0.67 -8.71 14.22
CA MET A 8 1.79 -7.88 14.70
C MET A 8 2.81 -8.68 15.52
N SER A 9 2.40 -9.80 16.14
CA SER A 9 3.28 -10.66 16.93
C SER A 9 4.06 -11.72 16.12
N LEU A 10 3.78 -11.87 14.81
CA LEU A 10 4.40 -12.92 13.98
C LEU A 10 5.91 -12.77 13.76
N GLY A 11 6.46 -11.59 14.02
CA GLY A 11 7.89 -11.33 13.78
C GLY A 11 8.27 -11.11 12.31
N ILE A 12 7.30 -10.77 11.47
CA ILE A 12 7.53 -10.31 10.10
C ILE A 12 8.23 -8.96 10.18
N GLN A 13 9.29 -8.76 9.38
CA GLN A 13 9.98 -7.47 9.37
C GLN A 13 9.09 -6.36 8.82
N ASN A 14 9.22 -5.17 9.42
CA ASN A 14 8.50 -3.97 8.99
C ASN A 14 6.97 -4.13 9.00
N ILE A 15 6.48 -5.02 9.87
CA ILE A 15 5.04 -5.19 10.03
C ILE A 15 4.46 -3.99 10.76
N ALA A 16 3.35 -3.45 10.24
CA ALA A 16 2.63 -2.36 10.85
C ALA A 16 1.14 -2.42 10.48
N LYS A 17 0.30 -1.97 11.41
CA LYS A 17 -1.10 -1.71 11.14
C LYS A 17 -1.22 -0.45 10.29
N VAL A 18 -2.03 -0.51 9.22
CA VAL A 18 -2.41 0.63 8.39
C VAL A 18 -3.83 1.08 8.73
N SER A 19 -4.77 0.15 8.80
CA SER A 19 -6.15 0.34 9.20
C SER A 19 -6.66 -0.92 9.91
N ASP A 20 -7.96 -0.99 10.20
CA ASP A 20 -8.54 -2.17 10.85
C ASP A 20 -8.58 -3.41 9.93
N ASN A 21 -8.50 -3.21 8.64
CA ASN A 21 -8.51 -4.26 7.62
C ASN A 21 -7.23 -4.33 6.77
N ILE A 22 -6.23 -3.50 7.04
CA ILE A 22 -4.98 -3.46 6.26
C ILE A 22 -3.77 -3.54 7.18
N VAL A 23 -2.91 -4.51 6.92
CA VAL A 23 -1.59 -4.66 7.54
C VAL A 23 -0.52 -4.66 6.46
N ARG A 24 0.60 -4.02 6.71
CA ARG A 24 1.76 -3.99 5.82
C ARG A 24 2.93 -4.76 6.39
N GLY A 25 3.87 -5.18 5.54
CA GLY A 25 5.09 -5.86 5.99
C GLY A 25 6.04 -6.21 4.84
N GLU A 26 7.11 -6.93 5.18
CA GLU A 26 8.05 -7.50 4.20
C GLU A 26 7.38 -8.57 3.35
N THR A 27 7.91 -8.80 2.13
CA THR A 27 7.42 -9.86 1.25
C THR A 27 7.40 -11.23 1.91
N LEU A 28 6.35 -11.98 1.68
CA LEU A 28 6.21 -13.37 2.12
C LEU A 28 6.91 -14.35 1.17
N TRP A 29 7.39 -13.88 0.03
CA TRP A 29 8.12 -14.72 -0.93
C TRP A 29 9.43 -15.27 -0.41
N ALA A 30 10.14 -14.51 0.45
CA ALA A 30 11.39 -14.99 1.03
C ALA A 30 11.16 -16.30 1.79
N ALA A 31 12.05 -17.28 1.61
CA ALA A 31 11.90 -18.62 2.20
C ALA A 31 11.63 -18.58 3.72
N ARG A 32 12.26 -17.62 4.42
CA ARG A 32 12.07 -17.40 5.86
C ARG A 32 10.66 -16.95 6.24
N ASN A 33 9.94 -16.30 5.31
CA ASN A 33 8.64 -15.69 5.57
C ASN A 33 7.47 -16.56 5.13
N ARG A 34 7.69 -17.59 4.32
CA ARG A 34 6.61 -18.48 3.82
C ARG A 34 5.79 -19.12 4.93
N LYS A 35 6.44 -19.42 6.06
CA LYS A 35 5.77 -19.97 7.25
C LYS A 35 4.68 -19.07 7.82
N PHE A 36 4.69 -17.79 7.47
CA PHE A 36 3.69 -16.82 7.95
C PHE A 36 2.39 -16.83 7.13
N ILE A 37 2.41 -17.40 5.90
CA ILE A 37 1.21 -17.41 5.02
C ILE A 37 0.02 -18.08 5.73
N PRO A 38 0.12 -19.34 6.22
CA PRO A 38 -0.99 -19.96 6.94
C PRO A 38 -1.36 -19.21 8.23
N LEU A 39 -0.40 -18.61 8.93
CA LEU A 39 -0.66 -17.84 10.15
C LEU A 39 -1.42 -16.54 9.87
N LEU A 40 -1.13 -15.89 8.75
CA LEU A 40 -1.88 -14.70 8.30
C LEU A 40 -3.33 -15.07 7.96
N ARG A 41 -3.54 -16.18 7.24
CA ARG A 41 -4.88 -16.70 6.96
C ARG A 41 -5.65 -16.98 8.27
N ASP A 42 -5.04 -17.70 9.19
CA ASP A 42 -5.65 -18.08 10.47
C ASP A 42 -5.95 -16.84 11.35
N ALA A 43 -5.18 -15.75 11.15
CA ALA A 43 -5.45 -14.45 11.74
C ALA A 43 -6.49 -13.61 10.98
N GLY A 44 -7.09 -14.13 9.92
CA GLY A 44 -8.20 -13.53 9.17
C GLY A 44 -7.81 -12.69 7.97
N VAL A 45 -6.54 -12.72 7.53
CA VAL A 45 -6.17 -12.13 6.23
C VAL A 45 -6.86 -12.93 5.12
N THR A 46 -7.45 -12.25 4.15
CA THR A 46 -8.12 -12.87 2.98
C THR A 46 -7.35 -12.62 1.68
N VAL A 47 -6.59 -11.54 1.63
CA VAL A 47 -5.88 -11.10 0.43
C VAL A 47 -4.43 -10.73 0.75
N ILE A 48 -3.52 -11.19 -0.10
CA ILE A 48 -2.13 -10.73 -0.15
C ILE A 48 -1.95 -9.85 -1.39
N ILE A 49 -1.43 -8.65 -1.18
CA ILE A 49 -1.09 -7.69 -2.24
C ILE A 49 0.43 -7.59 -2.33
N ASP A 50 0.99 -7.94 -3.48
CA ASP A 50 2.43 -7.85 -3.76
C ASP A 50 2.72 -6.73 -4.76
N LEU A 51 3.56 -5.79 -4.35
CA LEU A 51 3.93 -4.59 -5.13
C LEU A 51 5.33 -4.69 -5.76
N ARG A 52 5.93 -5.89 -5.78
CA ARG A 52 7.26 -6.06 -6.36
C ARG A 52 7.21 -6.01 -7.89
N THR A 53 8.26 -5.46 -8.49
CA THR A 53 8.48 -5.48 -9.95
C THR A 53 9.17 -6.74 -10.46
N ALA A 54 9.83 -7.49 -9.58
CA ALA A 54 10.50 -8.73 -9.95
C ALA A 54 9.49 -9.83 -10.24
N ASP A 55 9.92 -10.82 -11.04
CA ASP A 55 9.13 -11.95 -11.50
C ASP A 55 8.20 -12.51 -10.44
N PHE A 56 6.96 -12.10 -10.55
CA PHE A 56 5.86 -12.62 -9.76
C PHE A 56 5.51 -13.96 -10.37
N THR A 57 6.00 -15.01 -9.76
CA THR A 57 5.87 -16.32 -10.33
C THR A 57 4.55 -16.97 -9.97
N ASP A 58 3.98 -17.73 -10.90
CA ASP A 58 2.82 -18.61 -10.67
C ASP A 58 2.98 -19.46 -9.41
N ARG A 59 4.22 -19.77 -9.06
CA ARG A 59 4.57 -20.49 -7.83
C ARG A 59 4.19 -19.73 -6.56
N TYR A 60 4.34 -18.39 -6.53
CA TYR A 60 3.95 -17.59 -5.36
C TYR A 60 2.41 -17.51 -5.24
N VAL A 61 1.75 -17.29 -6.36
CA VAL A 61 0.28 -17.33 -6.42
C VAL A 61 -0.24 -18.70 -5.99
N GLY A 62 0.37 -19.77 -6.49
CA GLY A 62 0.02 -21.14 -6.10
C GLY A 62 0.21 -21.44 -4.62
N MET A 63 1.26 -20.88 -4.00
CA MET A 63 1.48 -21.01 -2.55
C MET A 63 0.35 -20.34 -1.75
N CYS A 64 0.03 -19.10 -2.08
CA CYS A 64 -1.04 -18.37 -1.39
C CYS A 64 -2.39 -19.04 -1.57
N SER A 65 -2.71 -19.49 -2.79
CA SER A 65 -3.96 -20.20 -3.10
C SER A 65 -4.05 -21.55 -2.38
N GLY A 66 -2.94 -22.29 -2.27
CA GLY A 66 -2.87 -23.54 -1.53
C GLY A 66 -3.18 -23.38 -0.05
N ASP A 67 -2.92 -22.21 0.51
CA ASP A 67 -3.27 -21.82 1.88
C ASP A 67 -4.63 -21.13 2.01
N GLY A 68 -5.41 -21.02 0.92
CA GLY A 68 -6.75 -20.43 0.91
C GLY A 68 -6.73 -18.89 0.89
N LEU A 69 -5.60 -18.26 0.54
CA LEU A 69 -5.46 -16.83 0.37
C LEU A 69 -5.53 -16.45 -1.11
N ARG A 70 -6.16 -15.34 -1.43
CA ARG A 70 -6.06 -14.73 -2.76
C ARG A 70 -4.82 -13.86 -2.84
N CYS A 71 -4.11 -13.91 -3.95
CA CYS A 71 -2.90 -13.12 -4.15
C CYS A 71 -3.04 -12.25 -5.40
N PHE A 72 -2.80 -10.95 -5.23
CA PHE A 72 -2.83 -9.97 -6.31
C PHE A 72 -1.47 -9.31 -6.46
N HIS A 73 -1.08 -9.09 -7.71
CA HIS A 73 0.18 -8.46 -8.05
C HIS A 73 -0.09 -7.12 -8.75
N PHE A 74 0.42 -6.05 -8.14
CA PHE A 74 0.36 -4.70 -8.68
C PHE A 74 1.78 -4.14 -8.70
N PRO A 75 2.53 -4.33 -9.79
CA PRO A 75 3.93 -3.94 -9.84
C PRO A 75 4.08 -2.43 -9.74
N VAL A 76 4.77 -1.97 -8.71
CA VAL A 76 5.12 -0.58 -8.52
C VAL A 76 6.62 -0.45 -8.72
N ASP A 77 7.07 0.14 -9.81
CA ASP A 77 8.48 0.46 -9.97
C ASP A 77 8.86 1.62 -9.03
N SER A 78 9.93 1.43 -8.29
CA SER A 78 10.43 2.45 -7.37
C SER A 78 11.24 3.55 -8.05
N CYS A 79 11.76 3.28 -9.24
CA CYS A 79 12.74 4.14 -9.91
C CYS A 79 12.23 4.76 -11.22
N GLN A 80 11.45 4.02 -11.99
CA GLN A 80 10.97 4.42 -13.31
C GLN A 80 9.55 3.91 -13.50
N ALA A 81 8.59 4.62 -12.94
CA ALA A 81 7.23 4.15 -13.09
C ALA A 81 6.68 4.48 -14.46
N ASP A 82 6.11 3.51 -15.08
CA ASP A 82 5.03 3.73 -16.00
C ASP A 82 3.80 4.15 -15.18
N ASP A 83 3.56 5.46 -15.11
CA ASP A 83 2.43 5.99 -14.35
C ASP A 83 1.10 5.51 -14.95
N GLU A 84 1.04 5.17 -16.24
CA GLU A 84 -0.12 4.57 -16.91
C GLU A 84 -0.42 3.16 -16.38
N GLU A 85 0.62 2.35 -16.16
CA GLU A 85 0.44 1.02 -15.57
C GLU A 85 -0.13 1.12 -14.15
N ILE A 86 0.39 2.07 -13.35
CA ILE A 86 -0.13 2.32 -12.02
C ILE A 86 -1.59 2.78 -12.07
N ILE A 87 -1.92 3.73 -12.92
CA ILE A 87 -3.30 4.22 -13.10
C ILE A 87 -4.22 3.06 -13.45
N GLY A 88 -3.79 2.17 -14.35
CA GLY A 88 -4.59 1.04 -14.79
C GLY A 88 -5.00 0.08 -13.68
N PHE A 89 -4.19 -0.11 -12.65
CA PHE A 89 -4.53 -1.01 -11.55
C PHE A 89 -5.11 -0.33 -10.29
N LEU A 90 -5.03 1.01 -10.17
CA LEU A 90 -5.53 1.72 -8.97
C LEU A 90 -6.97 1.36 -8.61
N PRO A 91 -7.93 1.28 -9.55
CA PRO A 91 -9.31 0.93 -9.20
C PRO A 91 -9.43 -0.43 -8.51
N GLN A 92 -8.73 -1.44 -9.02
CA GLN A 92 -8.74 -2.76 -8.42
C GLN A 92 -8.01 -2.80 -7.08
N LEU A 93 -6.86 -2.12 -6.98
CA LEU A 93 -6.11 -2.01 -5.74
C LEU A 93 -6.96 -1.35 -4.65
N PHE A 94 -7.63 -0.23 -4.94
CA PHE A 94 -8.46 0.47 -3.98
C PHE A 94 -9.67 -0.36 -3.55
N ALA A 95 -10.33 -1.04 -4.48
CA ALA A 95 -11.43 -1.94 -4.16
C ALA A 95 -11.01 -3.08 -3.20
N LEU A 96 -9.81 -3.63 -3.39
CA LEU A 96 -9.28 -4.64 -2.46
C LEU A 96 -8.98 -4.06 -1.08
N LEU A 97 -8.36 -2.88 -1.03
CA LEU A 97 -8.03 -2.22 0.23
C LEU A 97 -9.27 -1.80 1.03
N ASP A 98 -10.38 -1.53 0.35
CA ASP A 98 -11.66 -1.18 1.01
C ASP A 98 -12.44 -2.39 1.52
N GLN A 99 -12.44 -3.47 0.76
CA GLN A 99 -13.42 -4.55 0.93
C GLN A 99 -12.85 -5.78 1.61
N GLU A 100 -11.51 -5.91 1.67
CA GLU A 100 -10.86 -7.14 2.08
C GLU A 100 -9.95 -6.93 3.29
N ASP A 101 -9.73 -8.00 4.03
CA ASP A 101 -8.71 -8.06 5.08
C ASP A 101 -7.34 -8.32 4.42
N CYS A 102 -6.56 -7.24 4.20
CA CYS A 102 -5.38 -7.24 3.34
C CYS A 102 -4.05 -7.29 4.09
N TYR A 103 -3.13 -8.11 3.56
CA TYR A 103 -1.69 -7.95 3.81
C TYR A 103 -1.01 -7.38 2.57
N ILE A 104 -0.49 -6.14 2.65
CA ILE A 104 0.17 -5.47 1.54
C ILE A 104 1.68 -5.43 1.74
N SER A 105 2.45 -5.79 0.72
CA SER A 105 3.90 -5.89 0.79
C SER A 105 4.62 -5.49 -0.49
N CYS A 106 5.86 -5.08 -0.33
CA CYS A 106 6.87 -5.10 -1.37
C CYS A 106 8.10 -5.85 -0.87
N GLN A 107 9.29 -5.67 -1.43
CA GLN A 107 10.47 -6.43 -0.97
C GLN A 107 10.71 -6.30 0.55
N GLN A 108 10.66 -5.09 1.07
CA GLN A 108 10.88 -4.78 2.49
C GLN A 108 9.62 -4.27 3.20
N GLY A 109 8.49 -4.12 2.49
CA GLY A 109 7.29 -3.52 3.04
C GLY A 109 7.40 -2.01 3.31
N LEU A 110 8.35 -1.32 2.69
CA LEU A 110 8.61 0.10 2.93
C LEU A 110 8.21 0.96 1.72
N HIS A 111 9.14 1.29 0.85
CA HIS A 111 9.03 2.34 -0.16
C HIS A 111 7.86 2.18 -1.15
N ARG A 112 7.74 1.02 -1.84
CA ARG A 112 6.65 0.78 -2.81
C ARG A 112 5.30 0.68 -2.12
N THR A 113 5.31 0.08 -0.95
CA THR A 113 4.12 -0.01 -0.09
C THR A 113 3.67 1.37 0.34
N ASP A 114 4.60 2.27 0.70
CA ASP A 114 4.28 3.65 1.03
C ASP A 114 3.70 4.41 -0.17
N ILE A 115 4.21 4.19 -1.39
CA ILE A 115 3.66 4.80 -2.60
C ILE A 115 2.20 4.37 -2.79
N ALA A 116 1.91 3.07 -2.76
CA ALA A 116 0.56 2.55 -2.95
C ALA A 116 -0.42 3.07 -1.89
N LEU A 117 -0.02 3.07 -0.61
CA LEU A 117 -0.83 3.56 0.48
C LEU A 117 -1.02 5.08 0.47
N ALA A 118 0.00 5.84 0.02
CA ALA A 118 -0.12 7.28 -0.16
C ALA A 118 -1.10 7.61 -1.29
N LEU A 119 -1.04 6.90 -2.42
CA LEU A 119 -2.00 7.07 -3.50
C LEU A 119 -3.42 6.72 -3.03
N TYR A 120 -3.58 5.63 -2.30
CA TYR A 120 -4.86 5.26 -1.71
C TYR A 120 -5.40 6.37 -0.80
N TYR A 121 -4.60 6.88 0.14
CA TYR A 121 -4.97 8.00 0.99
C TYR A 121 -5.30 9.28 0.21
N LEU A 122 -4.49 9.63 -0.80
CA LEU A 122 -4.64 10.89 -1.54
C LEU A 122 -5.88 10.90 -2.44
N PHE A 123 -6.18 9.78 -3.06
CA PHE A 123 -7.23 9.70 -4.08
C PHE A 123 -8.54 9.10 -3.58
N HIS A 124 -8.52 8.23 -2.57
CA HIS A 124 -9.74 7.53 -2.15
C HIS A 124 -10.51 8.31 -1.08
N PRO A 125 -11.76 8.74 -1.35
CA PRO A 125 -12.50 9.66 -0.48
C PRO A 125 -12.86 9.07 0.90
N SER A 126 -13.03 7.77 1.03
CA SER A 126 -13.42 7.12 2.28
C SER A 126 -12.28 6.99 3.30
N VAL A 127 -11.01 7.20 2.89
CA VAL A 127 -9.87 7.07 3.79
C VAL A 127 -9.74 8.33 4.65
N ALA A 128 -10.18 8.26 5.90
CA ALA A 128 -10.22 9.42 6.79
C ALA A 128 -8.85 9.78 7.39
N GLU A 129 -8.03 8.77 7.68
CA GLU A 129 -6.75 8.94 8.38
C GLU A 129 -5.56 8.72 7.45
N ILE A 130 -4.46 9.42 7.73
CA ILE A 130 -3.18 9.15 7.07
C ILE A 130 -2.77 7.73 7.46
N PRO A 131 -2.64 6.79 6.49
CA PRO A 131 -2.17 5.46 6.81
C PRO A 131 -0.78 5.55 7.43
N ASN A 132 -0.41 4.57 8.25
CA ASN A 132 0.94 4.50 8.80
C ASN A 132 1.94 4.23 7.67
N LEU A 133 2.27 5.30 6.92
CA LEU A 133 3.10 5.24 5.72
C LEU A 133 4.57 5.03 6.05
N PHE A 134 5.00 5.46 7.23
CA PHE A 134 6.40 5.67 7.50
C PHE A 134 6.85 4.90 8.72
N GLY A 135 6.38 3.66 8.83
CA GLY A 135 6.72 2.80 9.96
C GLY A 135 8.22 2.54 10.15
N HIS A 136 9.09 3.03 9.25
CA HIS A 136 10.51 2.77 9.37
C HIS A 136 11.39 3.88 8.80
N GLN A 137 11.72 4.82 9.63
CA GLN A 137 12.93 5.62 9.48
C GLN A 137 14.17 4.77 9.84
N LYS A 138 14.50 3.76 9.06
CA LYS A 138 15.86 3.22 9.11
C LYS A 138 16.72 4.07 8.18
N ASN A 139 17.61 4.87 8.76
CA ASN A 139 18.65 5.72 8.13
C ASN A 139 18.25 7.16 7.80
N GLY A 140 17.21 7.73 8.41
CA GLY A 140 16.98 9.20 8.32
C GLY A 140 16.63 9.75 6.93
N ILE A 141 16.47 8.90 5.92
CA ILE A 141 16.11 9.33 4.57
C ILE A 141 14.63 9.07 4.38
N PHE A 142 13.88 10.11 4.53
CA PHE A 142 12.47 10.13 4.22
C PHE A 142 12.26 10.54 2.77
N ARG A 143 11.55 9.73 1.99
CA ARG A 143 11.33 9.98 0.55
C ARG A 143 9.92 10.49 0.25
N CYS A 144 9.41 11.37 1.08
CA CYS A 144 8.10 11.97 0.83
C CYS A 144 8.06 12.75 -0.49
N ASP A 145 9.16 13.39 -0.85
CA ASP A 145 9.23 14.15 -2.10
C ASP A 145 9.04 13.27 -3.32
N ASP A 146 9.55 12.04 -3.28
CA ASP A 146 9.38 11.09 -4.39
C ASP A 146 7.93 10.59 -4.46
N ILE A 147 7.33 10.29 -3.33
CA ILE A 147 5.91 9.89 -3.23
C ILE A 147 5.03 11.03 -3.73
N MET A 148 5.27 12.24 -3.30
CA MET A 148 4.47 13.40 -3.69
C MET A 148 4.65 13.78 -5.15
N ARG A 149 5.87 13.77 -5.68
CA ARG A 149 6.12 13.98 -7.10
C ARG A 149 5.38 12.96 -7.95
N ARG A 150 5.37 11.71 -7.52
CA ARG A 150 4.68 10.65 -8.22
C ARG A 150 3.16 10.82 -8.17
N ALA A 151 2.60 11.12 -7.02
CA ALA A 151 1.17 11.41 -6.88
C ALA A 151 0.72 12.58 -7.77
N TYR A 152 1.55 13.61 -7.92
CA TYR A 152 1.27 14.71 -8.85
C TYR A 152 1.27 14.31 -10.31
N ARG A 153 2.24 13.49 -10.73
CA ARG A 153 2.27 13.01 -12.11
C ARG A 153 1.05 12.16 -12.41
N ILE A 154 0.71 11.26 -11.51
CA ILE A 154 -0.49 10.40 -11.62
C ILE A 154 -1.75 11.27 -11.68
N GLN A 155 -1.89 12.26 -10.81
CA GLN A 155 -3.01 13.19 -10.85
C GLN A 155 -3.14 13.90 -12.19
N GLY A 156 -2.02 14.41 -12.73
CA GLY A 156 -2.00 15.09 -14.02
C GLY A 156 -2.28 14.19 -15.22
N ALA A 157 -2.10 12.88 -15.08
CA ALA A 157 -2.33 11.89 -16.12
C ALA A 157 -3.71 11.24 -16.07
N LEU A 158 -4.44 11.37 -14.92
CA LEU A 158 -5.78 10.80 -14.75
C LEU A 158 -6.77 11.41 -15.72
N LYS A 159 -7.53 10.53 -16.37
CA LYS A 159 -8.67 10.90 -17.24
C LYS A 159 -9.98 10.82 -16.46
N LYS A 160 -11.03 11.41 -16.99
CA LYS A 160 -12.36 11.38 -16.36
C LYS A 160 -12.87 9.94 -16.14
N GLU A 161 -12.59 9.05 -17.08
CA GLU A 161 -12.95 7.64 -17.00
C GLU A 161 -12.24 6.93 -15.83
N ASP A 162 -10.97 7.23 -15.61
CA ASP A 162 -10.17 6.66 -14.51
C ASP A 162 -10.73 7.10 -13.16
N LEU A 163 -11.12 8.37 -13.04
CA LEU A 163 -11.74 8.91 -11.82
C LEU A 163 -13.06 8.22 -11.51
N MET A 164 -13.89 7.99 -12.53
CA MET A 164 -15.15 7.26 -12.37
C MET A 164 -14.93 5.81 -11.94
N HIS A 165 -13.95 5.12 -12.53
CA HIS A 165 -13.60 3.73 -12.16
C HIS A 165 -13.07 3.62 -10.72
N MET A 166 -12.42 4.66 -10.20
CA MET A 166 -11.97 4.72 -8.80
C MET A 166 -13.07 5.16 -7.83
N GLY A 167 -14.29 5.42 -8.31
CA GLY A 167 -15.38 5.96 -7.48
C GLY A 167 -15.14 7.41 -7.05
N LEU A 168 -14.26 8.13 -7.73
CA LEU A 168 -13.99 9.53 -7.48
C LEU A 168 -15.01 10.41 -8.22
N CYS A 169 -15.50 11.43 -7.52
CA CYS A 169 -16.39 12.43 -8.13
C CYS A 169 -15.59 13.56 -8.80
N GLU A 170 -16.27 14.41 -9.57
CA GLU A 170 -15.65 15.56 -10.23
C GLU A 170 -15.00 16.55 -9.22
N ASP A 171 -15.44 16.53 -7.95
CA ASP A 171 -14.95 17.41 -6.88
C ASP A 171 -13.81 16.79 -6.05
N TYR A 172 -13.10 15.77 -6.52
CA TYR A 172 -12.03 15.13 -5.75
C TYR A 172 -10.80 16.03 -5.55
N GLU A 173 -10.55 16.99 -6.44
CA GLU A 173 -9.35 17.84 -6.41
C GLU A 173 -9.20 18.65 -5.11
N PRO A 174 -10.24 19.27 -4.54
CA PRO A 174 -10.15 19.91 -3.24
C PRO A 174 -9.77 18.95 -2.12
N VAL A 175 -10.33 17.73 -2.14
CA VAL A 175 -10.01 16.69 -1.16
C VAL A 175 -8.56 16.24 -1.30
N PHE A 176 -8.10 16.04 -2.51
CA PHE A 176 -6.70 15.70 -2.81
C PHE A 176 -5.76 16.79 -2.28
N LEU A 177 -6.04 18.06 -2.55
CA LEU A 177 -5.21 19.18 -2.11
C LEU A 177 -5.15 19.31 -0.58
N GLU A 178 -6.27 19.10 0.11
CA GLU A 178 -6.31 19.10 1.58
C GLU A 178 -5.49 17.95 2.15
N ARG A 179 -5.68 16.74 1.65
CA ARG A 179 -4.94 15.55 2.10
C ARG A 179 -3.46 15.65 1.86
N LYS A 180 -3.08 16.22 0.73
CA LYS A 180 -1.70 16.53 0.43
C LYS A 180 -1.08 17.46 1.48
N LYS A 181 -1.77 18.53 1.87
CA LYS A 181 -1.30 19.42 2.94
C LYS A 181 -1.10 18.67 4.25
N LYS A 182 -2.06 17.81 4.62
CA LYS A 182 -1.96 16.96 5.82
C LYS A 182 -0.76 16.00 5.74
N LEU A 183 -0.56 15.34 4.60
CA LEU A 183 0.54 14.41 4.40
C LEU A 183 1.91 15.12 4.48
N LEU A 184 2.05 16.30 3.90
CA LEU A 184 3.27 17.12 4.01
C LEU A 184 3.52 17.58 5.43
N ALA A 185 2.49 17.99 6.18
CA ALA A 185 2.61 18.36 7.57
C ALA A 185 3.03 17.18 8.45
N TYR A 186 2.41 16.02 8.24
CA TYR A 186 2.77 14.77 8.92
C TYR A 186 4.25 14.42 8.72
N ASN A 187 4.75 14.59 7.50
CA ASN A 187 6.14 14.36 7.17
C ASN A 187 7.11 15.25 7.97
N ARG A 188 6.84 16.56 8.03
CA ARG A 188 7.70 17.50 8.77
C ARG A 188 7.84 17.14 10.25
N VAL A 189 6.75 16.69 10.86
CA VAL A 189 6.75 16.24 12.26
C VAL A 189 7.61 14.99 12.44
N GLN A 190 7.55 14.04 11.51
CA GLN A 190 8.33 12.79 11.61
C GLN A 190 9.84 13.00 11.38
N VAL A 191 10.22 13.98 10.57
CA VAL A 191 11.63 14.29 10.27
C VAL A 191 12.28 15.16 11.37
N GLY A 192 11.50 15.60 12.37
CA GLY A 192 12.05 16.42 13.47
C GLY A 192 12.35 17.86 13.08
N GLU A 193 11.85 18.33 11.94
CA GLU A 193 11.78 19.74 11.63
C GLU A 193 10.66 20.38 12.48
N GLY A 194 10.91 20.39 13.80
CA GLY A 194 10.09 21.12 14.73
C GLY A 194 10.18 22.62 14.45
N ILE A 195 9.04 23.26 14.48
CA ILE A 195 8.79 24.71 14.45
C ILE A 195 9.76 25.46 15.34
#